data_588bd05c346c2907ce6df11a71322db7
#
_entry.id   588bd05c346c2907ce6df11a71322db7
#
_cell.length_a   1.000
_cell.length_b   1.000
_cell.length_c   1.000
_cell.angle_alpha   90.00
_cell.angle_beta   90.00
_cell.angle_gamma   90.00
#
_symmetry.space_group_name_H-M   'P 1'
#
loop_
_entity.id
_entity.type
_entity.pdbx_description
1 polymer ?
#
loop_
_entity_poly.entity_id
_entity_poly.type
_entity_poly.pdbx_seq_one_letter_code
_entity_poly.pdbx_strand_id
1 'polypeptide(L)'
;MLRTRVFVLLASLLAIDTHAAALPAPTDGAPALRIQGSNTIGAQLGPALVKGLLARQGALGVQEQPGPNPNEMRLIARLPSGQDVSIEIAAHGSSTGFVALKDGLADVAASSRPIKNNEAIDLAALGDLRSHEAEQVIAIDGVAVILHPGNPLRELSTAQLAKIFSGEIRDWEQLGGPAGAIHLYARDHQSGTYDTFNELVLARSGKTLSKEARRFESSEELSDQVSQDRQGIGFIGLPYIRQAKAVAIIDGKSKPMLPTASLIATEDYPLSRRLYFYLPPDSRQRWAKALVRFAQSPQGQSIVAQNGFVAQTVQAVKVRATAQMPLAYQNLARVAERLSVNFRFAQGSATLDTKAMLDLKRVVEYLKAHDKLDQKVTLAGFGDAKSDPARAQLLSKLRAMAVRRELLKHQVVLRDVRGFGDEMPVAANDGDEGRIKNRRVEVWVE
;
A
#
# COMPACT_ATOMS: atom_id res chain seq x y z
N MET A 1 40.36 53.17 -32.99
CA MET A 1 40.20 51.75 -33.32
C MET A 1 40.39 50.94 -32.06
N LEU A 2 39.28 50.66 -31.35
CA LEU A 2 39.30 49.92 -30.08
C LEU A 2 38.75 48.51 -30.40
N ARG A 3 39.60 47.46 -30.25
CA ARG A 3 39.18 46.05 -30.43
C ARG A 3 38.73 45.47 -29.12
N THR A 4 37.40 45.29 -28.99
CA THR A 4 36.75 44.59 -27.86
C THR A 4 36.96 43.09 -28.04
N ARG A 5 37.70 42.47 -27.11
CA ARG A 5 37.80 41.00 -27.01
C ARG A 5 36.67 40.48 -26.18
N VAL A 6 35.74 39.70 -26.78
CA VAL A 6 34.70 38.94 -26.11
C VAL A 6 35.33 37.65 -25.58
N PHE A 7 35.38 37.50 -24.26
CA PHE A 7 35.70 36.23 -23.59
C PHE A 7 34.42 35.42 -23.47
N VAL A 8 34.33 34.32 -24.22
CA VAL A 8 33.30 33.31 -24.05
C VAL A 8 33.77 32.39 -22.93
N LEU A 9 33.13 32.48 -21.78
CA LEU A 9 33.29 31.51 -20.68
C LEU A 9 32.45 30.29 -21.01
N LEU A 10 33.09 29.18 -21.41
CA LEU A 10 32.47 27.86 -21.48
C LEU A 10 32.32 27.34 -20.06
N ALA A 11 31.11 27.44 -19.49
CA ALA A 11 30.74 26.74 -18.27
C ALA A 11 30.50 25.27 -18.59
N SER A 12 31.50 24.43 -18.37
CA SER A 12 31.34 22.97 -18.38
C SER A 12 30.48 22.59 -17.15
N LEU A 13 29.20 22.29 -17.39
CA LEU A 13 28.39 21.59 -16.41
C LEU A 13 28.98 20.19 -16.23
N LEU A 14 29.73 20.01 -15.16
CA LEU A 14 30.07 18.69 -14.64
C LEU A 14 28.75 18.11 -14.09
N ALA A 15 28.11 17.24 -14.88
CA ALA A 15 27.10 16.33 -14.39
C ALA A 15 27.77 15.46 -13.32
N ILE A 16 27.50 15.74 -12.06
CA ILE A 16 27.85 14.84 -10.95
C ILE A 16 26.92 13.64 -11.09
N ASP A 17 27.33 12.65 -11.88
CA ASP A 17 26.77 11.31 -11.82
C ASP A 17 27.05 10.78 -10.41
N THR A 18 26.06 10.88 -9.53
CA THR A 18 26.09 10.17 -8.26
C THR A 18 25.97 8.67 -8.59
N HIS A 19 27.07 8.05 -8.94
CA HIS A 19 27.15 6.61 -9.05
C HIS A 19 26.73 6.03 -7.69
N ALA A 20 25.58 5.36 -7.66
CA ALA A 20 25.19 4.60 -6.49
C ALA A 20 26.36 3.64 -6.17
N ALA A 21 26.85 3.68 -4.93
CA ALA A 21 27.99 2.84 -4.55
C ALA A 21 27.71 1.38 -4.95
N ALA A 22 28.64 0.81 -5.71
CA ALA A 22 28.52 -0.56 -6.21
C ALA A 22 28.25 -1.54 -5.07
N LEU A 23 27.28 -2.40 -5.26
CA LEU A 23 26.94 -3.45 -4.29
C LEU A 23 27.91 -4.62 -4.48
N PRO A 24 28.46 -5.18 -3.40
CA PRO A 24 29.40 -6.29 -3.49
C PRO A 24 28.69 -7.59 -3.91
N ALA A 25 29.33 -8.39 -4.75
CA ALA A 25 28.96 -9.78 -4.88
C ALA A 25 29.44 -10.58 -3.66
N PRO A 26 28.70 -11.60 -3.19
CA PRO A 26 29.20 -12.52 -2.20
C PRO A 26 30.43 -13.28 -2.68
N THR A 27 31.37 -13.56 -1.77
CA THR A 27 32.65 -14.21 -2.11
C THR A 27 32.57 -15.73 -2.11
N ASP A 28 31.53 -16.30 -1.53
CA ASP A 28 31.36 -17.75 -1.25
C ASP A 28 30.25 -18.43 -2.08
N GLY A 29 29.74 -17.73 -3.12
CA GLY A 29 28.64 -18.24 -3.94
C GLY A 29 27.26 -18.23 -3.25
N ALA A 30 27.17 -17.68 -2.03
CA ALA A 30 25.89 -17.48 -1.35
C ALA A 30 25.01 -16.45 -2.08
N PRO A 31 23.68 -16.50 -1.92
CA PRO A 31 22.81 -15.45 -2.45
C PRO A 31 23.18 -14.09 -1.86
N ALA A 32 23.20 -13.06 -2.71
CA ALA A 32 23.42 -11.68 -2.27
C ALA A 32 22.26 -11.13 -1.48
N LEU A 33 21.06 -11.68 -1.69
CA LEU A 33 19.83 -11.29 -1.02
C LEU A 33 18.84 -12.45 -1.03
N ARG A 34 18.17 -12.66 0.10
CA ARG A 34 17.09 -13.63 0.26
C ARG A 34 15.83 -12.90 0.70
N ILE A 35 14.79 -12.96 -0.13
CA ILE A 35 13.49 -12.34 0.13
C ILE A 35 12.47 -13.46 0.33
N GLN A 36 11.78 -13.49 1.46
CA GLN A 36 10.74 -14.49 1.70
C GLN A 36 9.45 -13.83 2.19
N GLY A 37 8.32 -14.44 1.92
CA GLY A 37 7.04 -14.04 2.49
C GLY A 37 5.89 -13.93 1.50
N SER A 38 5.27 -12.78 1.43
CA SER A 38 4.00 -12.53 0.73
C SER A 38 4.01 -12.96 -0.74
N ASN A 39 3.10 -13.86 -1.11
CA ASN A 39 2.85 -14.19 -2.52
C ASN A 39 2.36 -12.95 -3.31
N THR A 40 1.56 -12.07 -2.70
CA THR A 40 1.12 -10.82 -3.33
C THR A 40 2.30 -9.98 -3.85
N ILE A 41 3.40 -9.94 -3.10
CA ILE A 41 4.61 -9.20 -3.48
C ILE A 41 5.54 -10.09 -4.31
N GLY A 42 5.80 -11.31 -3.84
CA GLY A 42 6.85 -12.17 -4.37
C GLY A 42 6.53 -12.80 -5.72
N ALA A 43 5.25 -12.89 -6.11
CA ALA A 43 4.89 -13.49 -7.40
C ALA A 43 5.35 -12.65 -8.60
N GLN A 44 5.20 -11.33 -8.54
CA GLN A 44 5.52 -10.43 -9.67
C GLN A 44 6.28 -9.17 -9.24
N LEU A 45 5.79 -8.42 -8.24
CA LEU A 45 6.37 -7.14 -7.84
C LEU A 45 7.81 -7.28 -7.30
N GLY A 46 8.05 -8.26 -6.44
CA GLY A 46 9.38 -8.52 -5.86
C GLY A 46 10.44 -8.77 -6.94
N PRO A 47 10.22 -9.74 -7.84
CA PRO A 47 11.10 -9.97 -8.99
C PRO A 47 11.32 -8.72 -9.86
N ALA A 48 10.26 -7.97 -10.15
CA ALA A 48 10.35 -6.75 -10.96
C ALA A 48 11.20 -5.67 -10.28
N LEU A 49 11.04 -5.47 -8.96
CA LEU A 49 11.87 -4.53 -8.19
C LEU A 49 13.34 -4.98 -8.13
N VAL A 50 13.60 -6.28 -7.98
CA VAL A 50 14.96 -6.84 -7.99
C VAL A 50 15.61 -6.63 -9.35
N LYS A 51 14.91 -6.92 -10.46
CA LYS A 51 15.42 -6.67 -11.82
C LYS A 51 15.74 -5.19 -12.03
N GLY A 52 14.87 -4.30 -11.57
CA GLY A 52 15.09 -2.84 -11.62
C GLY A 52 16.32 -2.41 -10.81
N LEU A 53 16.52 -2.98 -9.62
CA LEU A 53 17.72 -2.72 -8.81
C LEU A 53 18.99 -3.24 -9.52
N LEU A 54 18.95 -4.46 -10.06
CA LEU A 54 20.08 -5.05 -10.81
C LEU A 54 20.44 -4.19 -12.03
N ALA A 55 19.44 -3.73 -12.79
CA ALA A 55 19.66 -2.82 -13.92
C ALA A 55 20.28 -1.50 -13.46
N ARG A 56 19.84 -0.93 -12.34
CA ARG A 56 20.45 0.28 -11.75
C ARG A 56 21.89 0.07 -11.30
N GLN A 57 22.27 -1.15 -10.92
CA GLN A 57 23.66 -1.52 -10.62
C GLN A 57 24.48 -1.83 -11.87
N GLY A 58 23.93 -1.68 -13.07
CA GLY A 58 24.60 -1.99 -14.34
C GLY A 58 24.76 -3.49 -14.58
N ALA A 59 24.01 -4.33 -13.89
CA ALA A 59 24.08 -5.79 -14.08
C ALA A 59 23.53 -6.17 -15.47
N LEU A 60 24.15 -7.17 -16.07
CA LEU A 60 23.80 -7.68 -17.40
C LEU A 60 23.34 -9.14 -17.32
N GLY A 61 22.57 -9.58 -18.33
CA GLY A 61 22.20 -10.98 -18.50
C GLY A 61 21.34 -11.53 -17.35
N VAL A 62 20.36 -10.74 -16.87
CA VAL A 62 19.45 -11.20 -15.80
C VAL A 62 18.67 -12.41 -16.28
N GLN A 63 18.87 -13.54 -15.60
CA GLN A 63 18.18 -14.82 -15.85
C GLN A 63 17.29 -15.17 -14.66
N GLU A 64 16.09 -15.67 -14.96
CA GLU A 64 15.18 -16.22 -13.99
C GLU A 64 15.29 -17.75 -14.01
N GLN A 65 15.45 -18.32 -12.86
CA GLN A 65 15.46 -19.77 -12.68
C GLN A 65 14.39 -20.16 -11.63
N PRO A 66 13.61 -21.21 -11.85
CA PRO A 66 12.72 -21.75 -10.83
C PRO A 66 13.54 -22.13 -9.56
N GLY A 67 12.96 -21.89 -8.40
CA GLY A 67 13.46 -22.42 -7.15
C GLY A 67 13.11 -23.90 -6.96
N PRO A 68 13.52 -24.49 -5.84
CA PRO A 68 13.24 -25.90 -5.55
C PRO A 68 11.75 -26.22 -5.35
N ASN A 69 10.94 -25.24 -4.93
CA ASN A 69 9.52 -25.41 -4.70
C ASN A 69 8.69 -24.47 -5.60
N PRO A 70 7.39 -24.74 -5.82
CA PRO A 70 6.48 -23.78 -6.44
C PRO A 70 6.53 -22.43 -5.72
N ASN A 71 6.31 -21.32 -6.46
CA ASN A 71 6.41 -19.95 -5.94
C ASN A 71 7.77 -19.53 -5.39
N GLU A 72 8.82 -20.24 -5.77
CA GLU A 72 10.20 -19.86 -5.51
C GLU A 72 10.94 -19.60 -6.82
N MET A 73 11.85 -18.62 -6.80
CA MET A 73 12.69 -18.30 -7.93
C MET A 73 14.05 -17.77 -7.50
N ARG A 74 15.01 -17.89 -8.42
CA ARG A 74 16.34 -17.28 -8.31
C ARG A 74 16.59 -16.38 -9.50
N LEU A 75 17.01 -15.15 -9.24
CA LEU A 75 17.48 -14.21 -10.24
C LEU A 75 19.00 -14.20 -10.23
N ILE A 76 19.61 -14.46 -11.37
CA ILE A 76 21.07 -14.47 -11.55
C ILE A 76 21.43 -13.39 -12.53
N ALA A 77 22.46 -12.61 -12.23
CA ALA A 77 22.95 -11.55 -13.12
C ALA A 77 24.46 -11.36 -12.96
N ARG A 78 25.11 -10.80 -13.97
CA ARG A 78 26.53 -10.44 -13.93
C ARG A 78 26.71 -8.97 -13.64
N LEU A 79 27.42 -8.65 -12.56
CA LEU A 79 27.76 -7.26 -12.20
C LEU A 79 28.86 -6.70 -13.12
N PRO A 80 29.00 -5.37 -13.20
CA PRO A 80 30.11 -4.74 -13.96
C PRO A 80 31.51 -5.17 -13.49
N SER A 81 31.64 -5.63 -12.25
CA SER A 81 32.88 -6.23 -11.73
C SER A 81 33.27 -7.57 -12.39
N GLY A 82 32.37 -8.14 -13.22
CA GLY A 82 32.55 -9.46 -13.82
C GLY A 82 32.08 -10.61 -12.90
N GLN A 83 31.63 -10.32 -11.68
CA GLN A 83 31.13 -11.33 -10.73
C GLN A 83 29.66 -11.60 -10.95
N ASP A 84 29.26 -12.87 -10.80
CA ASP A 84 27.85 -13.23 -10.81
C ASP A 84 27.23 -12.99 -9.43
N VAL A 85 25.98 -12.53 -9.42
CA VAL A 85 25.18 -12.31 -8.22
C VAL A 85 23.88 -13.07 -8.35
N SER A 86 23.42 -13.72 -7.27
CA SER A 86 22.12 -14.37 -7.21
C SER A 86 21.27 -13.78 -6.11
N ILE A 87 19.96 -13.67 -6.37
CA ILE A 87 18.94 -13.20 -5.44
C ILE A 87 17.82 -14.22 -5.42
N GLU A 88 17.45 -14.66 -4.23
CA GLU A 88 16.41 -15.69 -4.02
C GLU A 88 15.12 -15.06 -3.52
N ILE A 89 13.99 -15.51 -4.06
CA ILE A 89 12.66 -15.08 -3.68
C ILE A 89 11.80 -16.32 -3.42
N ALA A 90 11.17 -16.39 -2.24
CA ALA A 90 10.21 -17.44 -1.87
C ALA A 90 8.89 -16.79 -1.42
N ALA A 91 7.81 -17.07 -2.16
CA ALA A 91 6.55 -16.34 -2.08
C ALA A 91 5.40 -17.20 -1.51
N HIS A 92 5.54 -17.67 -0.26
CA HIS A 92 4.62 -18.61 0.38
C HIS A 92 3.58 -17.98 1.33
N GLY A 93 3.68 -16.68 1.60
CA GLY A 93 2.76 -15.94 2.48
C GLY A 93 3.48 -15.06 3.49
N SER A 94 2.81 -13.99 3.96
CA SER A 94 3.43 -12.99 4.84
C SER A 94 4.02 -13.59 6.12
N SER A 95 3.34 -14.55 6.71
CA SER A 95 3.81 -15.21 7.95
C SER A 95 5.12 -15.98 7.75
N THR A 96 5.33 -16.61 6.58
CA THR A 96 6.56 -17.36 6.29
C THR A 96 7.78 -16.45 6.22
N GLY A 97 7.61 -15.21 5.75
CA GLY A 97 8.68 -14.22 5.72
C GLY A 97 9.19 -13.86 7.12
N PHE A 98 8.29 -13.68 8.07
CA PHE A 98 8.67 -13.40 9.46
C PHE A 98 9.37 -14.60 10.12
N VAL A 99 8.90 -15.82 9.88
CA VAL A 99 9.56 -17.04 10.34
C VAL A 99 10.97 -17.14 9.74
N ALA A 100 11.10 -16.97 8.43
CA ALA A 100 12.40 -17.04 7.75
C ALA A 100 13.37 -15.95 8.23
N LEU A 101 12.88 -14.74 8.53
CA LEU A 101 13.69 -13.66 9.09
C LEU A 101 14.21 -14.03 10.49
N LYS A 102 13.35 -14.64 11.35
CA LYS A 102 13.72 -15.14 12.67
C LYS A 102 14.79 -16.20 12.60
N ASP A 103 14.67 -17.14 11.65
CA ASP A 103 15.56 -18.30 11.50
C ASP A 103 16.84 -17.96 10.72
N GLY A 104 17.05 -16.69 10.31
CA GLY A 104 18.19 -16.26 9.51
C GLY A 104 18.20 -16.81 8.08
N LEU A 105 17.06 -17.28 7.58
CA LEU A 105 16.87 -17.81 6.23
C LEU A 105 16.43 -16.73 5.22
N ALA A 106 16.08 -15.53 5.70
CA ALA A 106 15.78 -14.36 4.89
C ALA A 106 16.53 -13.13 5.39
N ASP A 107 16.82 -12.23 4.48
CA ASP A 107 17.37 -10.89 4.76
C ASP A 107 16.27 -9.83 4.77
N VAL A 108 15.16 -10.11 4.06
CA VAL A 108 13.96 -9.28 3.96
C VAL A 108 12.73 -10.17 4.06
N ALA A 109 11.82 -9.82 4.97
CA ALA A 109 10.47 -10.37 4.98
C ALA A 109 9.53 -9.48 4.17
N ALA A 110 8.93 -10.02 3.10
CA ALA A 110 7.88 -9.37 2.34
C ALA A 110 6.53 -9.63 2.98
N SER A 111 5.73 -8.58 3.24
CA SER A 111 4.43 -8.73 3.90
C SER A 111 3.36 -7.84 3.28
N SER A 112 2.16 -8.39 3.08
CA SER A 112 0.99 -7.65 2.60
C SER A 112 0.03 -7.25 3.74
N ARG A 113 0.55 -7.19 4.96
CA ARG A 113 -0.09 -6.67 6.17
C ARG A 113 0.98 -6.18 7.16
N PRO A 114 0.61 -5.40 8.18
CA PRO A 114 1.53 -5.11 9.28
C PRO A 114 1.98 -6.37 10.01
N ILE A 115 3.14 -6.30 10.66
CA ILE A 115 3.61 -7.35 11.57
C ILE A 115 2.63 -7.53 12.73
N LYS A 116 2.25 -8.77 13.05
CA LYS A 116 1.37 -9.09 14.18
C LYS A 116 2.11 -8.93 15.52
N ASN A 117 1.34 -8.76 16.60
CA ASN A 117 1.93 -8.61 17.95
C ASN A 117 2.81 -9.79 18.36
N ASN A 118 2.32 -11.02 18.14
CA ASN A 118 3.08 -12.23 18.43
C ASN A 118 4.37 -12.34 17.58
N GLU A 119 4.30 -12.01 16.28
CA GLU A 119 5.48 -12.01 15.40
C GLU A 119 6.51 -10.97 15.86
N ALA A 120 6.08 -9.77 16.26
CA ALA A 120 6.98 -8.73 16.77
C ALA A 120 7.67 -9.16 18.09
N ILE A 121 6.95 -9.85 18.95
CA ILE A 121 7.51 -10.44 20.20
C ILE A 121 8.52 -11.53 19.84
N ASP A 122 8.17 -12.42 18.94
CA ASP A 122 9.02 -13.55 18.51
C ASP A 122 10.32 -13.09 17.83
N LEU A 123 10.30 -11.92 17.19
CA LEU A 123 11.45 -11.32 16.50
C LEU A 123 12.16 -10.21 17.32
N ALA A 124 11.81 -10.02 18.59
CA ALA A 124 12.36 -8.94 19.42
C ALA A 124 13.90 -8.97 19.52
N ALA A 125 14.52 -10.14 19.40
CA ALA A 125 15.98 -10.28 19.36
C ALA A 125 16.63 -9.61 18.14
N LEU A 126 15.88 -9.36 17.06
CA LEU A 126 16.35 -8.66 15.86
C LEU A 126 16.16 -7.12 15.94
N GLY A 127 15.61 -6.62 17.05
CA GLY A 127 15.25 -5.22 17.25
C GLY A 127 13.75 -4.93 17.09
N ASP A 128 13.39 -3.65 17.19
CA ASP A 128 11.99 -3.23 17.00
C ASP A 128 11.62 -3.21 15.51
N LEU A 129 10.95 -4.27 15.06
CA LEU A 129 10.48 -4.38 13.67
C LEU A 129 9.31 -3.42 13.31
N ARG A 130 8.81 -2.63 14.27
CA ARG A 130 7.85 -1.54 14.02
C ARG A 130 8.50 -0.18 13.90
N SER A 131 9.81 -0.13 14.07
CA SER A 131 10.58 1.11 13.90
C SER A 131 10.58 1.60 12.44
N HIS A 132 10.89 2.87 12.24
CA HIS A 132 11.01 3.47 10.90
C HIS A 132 12.12 2.86 10.05
N GLU A 133 13.13 2.29 10.69
CA GLU A 133 14.25 1.65 10.04
C GLU A 133 13.88 0.25 9.54
N ALA A 134 12.99 -0.44 10.25
CA ALA A 134 12.62 -1.82 9.99
C ALA A 134 11.37 -1.97 9.10
N GLU A 135 10.32 -1.20 9.36
CA GLU A 135 9.04 -1.26 8.66
C GLU A 135 9.04 -0.34 7.44
N GLN A 136 9.16 -0.91 6.25
CA GLN A 136 9.29 -0.15 5.01
C GLN A 136 8.09 -0.36 4.09
N VAL A 137 7.21 0.64 3.99
CA VAL A 137 6.09 0.61 3.02
C VAL A 137 6.64 0.82 1.62
N ILE A 138 6.37 -0.13 0.72
CA ILE A 138 6.85 -0.12 -0.68
C ILE A 138 5.75 0.17 -1.69
N ALA A 139 4.49 -0.15 -1.39
CA ALA A 139 3.34 0.07 -2.25
C ALA A 139 2.05 0.07 -1.44
N ILE A 140 0.95 0.52 -2.05
CA ILE A 140 -0.40 0.36 -1.51
C ILE A 140 -1.16 -0.61 -2.40
N ASP A 141 -1.98 -1.46 -1.77
CA ASP A 141 -2.83 -2.42 -2.45
C ASP A 141 -4.26 -2.35 -1.90
N GLY A 142 -5.21 -2.93 -2.61
CA GLY A 142 -6.58 -3.12 -2.15
C GLY A 142 -6.96 -4.58 -2.25
N VAL A 143 -7.58 -5.11 -1.21
CA VAL A 143 -8.22 -6.42 -1.29
C VAL A 143 -9.55 -6.25 -2.01
N ALA A 144 -9.57 -6.64 -3.28
CA ALA A 144 -10.78 -6.63 -4.10
C ALA A 144 -11.62 -7.87 -3.80
N VAL A 145 -12.92 -7.68 -3.60
CA VAL A 145 -13.89 -8.77 -3.62
C VAL A 145 -14.32 -8.98 -5.06
N ILE A 146 -14.17 -10.21 -5.53
CA ILE A 146 -14.37 -10.57 -6.94
C ILE A 146 -15.49 -11.58 -7.11
N LEU A 147 -16.22 -11.41 -8.19
CA LEU A 147 -17.32 -12.27 -8.65
C LEU A 147 -17.06 -12.70 -10.09
N HIS A 148 -17.81 -13.71 -10.54
CA HIS A 148 -17.93 -14.01 -11.96
C HIS A 148 -18.38 -12.76 -12.74
N PRO A 149 -17.84 -12.47 -13.94
CA PRO A 149 -18.18 -11.26 -14.72
C PRO A 149 -19.69 -11.09 -14.99
N GLY A 150 -20.42 -12.18 -15.15
CA GLY A 150 -21.89 -12.21 -15.37
C GLY A 150 -22.74 -12.07 -14.11
N ASN A 151 -22.16 -11.99 -12.90
CA ASN A 151 -22.95 -11.79 -11.69
C ASN A 151 -23.52 -10.35 -11.66
N PRO A 152 -24.85 -10.14 -11.43
CA PRO A 152 -25.46 -8.81 -11.50
C PRO A 152 -25.14 -7.88 -10.32
N LEU A 153 -24.69 -8.42 -9.18
CA LEU A 153 -24.41 -7.61 -7.98
C LEU A 153 -23.31 -6.57 -8.26
N ARG A 154 -23.49 -5.37 -7.75
CA ARG A 154 -22.58 -4.24 -7.95
C ARG A 154 -21.87 -3.79 -6.69
N GLU A 155 -22.47 -4.08 -5.53
CA GLU A 155 -21.95 -3.65 -4.23
C GLU A 155 -22.30 -4.65 -3.14
N LEU A 156 -21.48 -4.72 -2.13
CA LEU A 156 -21.66 -5.53 -0.92
C LEU A 156 -21.14 -4.75 0.30
N SER A 157 -21.84 -4.86 1.42
CA SER A 157 -21.31 -4.32 2.67
C SER A 157 -20.33 -5.28 3.33
N THR A 158 -19.43 -4.76 4.17
CA THR A 158 -18.52 -5.58 4.99
C THR A 158 -19.28 -6.56 5.87
N ALA A 159 -20.47 -6.17 6.38
CA ALA A 159 -21.35 -7.04 7.15
C ALA A 159 -21.93 -8.19 6.30
N GLN A 160 -22.32 -7.94 5.04
CA GLN A 160 -22.76 -8.99 4.13
C GLN A 160 -21.59 -9.93 3.78
N LEU A 161 -20.41 -9.39 3.51
CA LEU A 161 -19.21 -10.18 3.25
C LEU A 161 -18.89 -11.12 4.41
N ALA A 162 -18.96 -10.63 5.65
CA ALA A 162 -18.75 -11.47 6.83
C ALA A 162 -19.73 -12.63 6.90
N LYS A 163 -21.03 -12.40 6.59
CA LYS A 163 -22.05 -13.45 6.56
C LYS A 163 -21.88 -14.43 5.40
N ILE A 164 -21.47 -13.95 4.24
CA ILE A 164 -21.19 -14.79 3.05
C ILE A 164 -20.02 -15.72 3.36
N PHE A 165 -18.88 -15.15 3.74
CA PHE A 165 -17.66 -15.94 3.95
C PHE A 165 -17.67 -16.79 5.21
N SER A 166 -18.56 -16.52 6.18
CA SER A 166 -18.82 -17.44 7.29
C SER A 166 -19.77 -18.59 6.94
N GLY A 167 -20.44 -18.53 5.78
CA GLY A 167 -21.42 -19.53 5.35
C GLY A 167 -22.83 -19.33 5.96
N GLU A 168 -23.14 -18.14 6.49
CA GLU A 168 -24.49 -17.80 6.95
C GLU A 168 -25.40 -17.44 5.79
N ILE A 169 -24.88 -16.67 4.80
CA ILE A 169 -25.54 -16.43 3.52
C ILE A 169 -24.93 -17.42 2.53
N ARG A 170 -25.77 -18.28 1.97
CA ARG A 170 -25.36 -19.40 1.11
C ARG A 170 -25.95 -19.36 -0.28
N ASP A 171 -26.89 -18.47 -0.54
CA ASP A 171 -27.55 -18.33 -1.83
C ASP A 171 -27.59 -16.87 -2.25
N TRP A 172 -27.36 -16.62 -3.55
CA TRP A 172 -27.37 -15.27 -4.13
C TRP A 172 -28.75 -14.60 -4.06
N GLU A 173 -29.84 -15.38 -4.01
CA GLU A 173 -31.20 -14.84 -3.85
C GLU A 173 -31.36 -14.07 -2.53
N GLN A 174 -30.65 -14.48 -1.46
CA GLN A 174 -30.64 -13.77 -0.18
C GLN A 174 -30.05 -12.34 -0.25
N LEU A 175 -29.38 -12.04 -1.36
CA LEU A 175 -28.76 -10.74 -1.66
C LEU A 175 -29.45 -10.02 -2.82
N GLY A 176 -30.61 -10.53 -3.28
CA GLY A 176 -31.35 -9.96 -4.41
C GLY A 176 -30.76 -10.33 -5.79
N GLY A 177 -29.89 -11.33 -5.82
CA GLY A 177 -29.35 -11.92 -7.06
C GLY A 177 -30.22 -13.06 -7.58
N PRO A 178 -29.84 -13.67 -8.71
CA PRO A 178 -30.46 -14.92 -9.19
C PRO A 178 -30.22 -16.05 -8.18
N ALA A 179 -31.22 -16.93 -8.00
CA ALA A 179 -31.07 -18.09 -7.13
C ALA A 179 -29.87 -18.96 -7.53
N GLY A 180 -29.09 -19.41 -6.54
CA GLY A 180 -27.92 -20.25 -6.72
C GLY A 180 -26.99 -20.25 -5.53
N ALA A 181 -26.44 -21.42 -5.23
CA ALA A 181 -25.53 -21.60 -4.10
C ALA A 181 -24.25 -20.77 -4.27
N ILE A 182 -23.80 -20.10 -3.24
CA ILE A 182 -22.57 -19.31 -3.25
C ILE A 182 -21.36 -20.22 -3.04
N HIS A 183 -20.40 -20.21 -3.96
CA HIS A 183 -19.14 -20.92 -3.84
C HIS A 183 -18.04 -19.98 -3.36
N LEU A 184 -17.39 -20.34 -2.24
CA LEU A 184 -16.41 -19.49 -1.57
C LEU A 184 -14.99 -19.84 -2.01
N TYR A 185 -14.24 -18.82 -2.43
CA TYR A 185 -12.84 -18.90 -2.83
C TYR A 185 -12.00 -18.00 -1.93
N ALA A 186 -11.01 -18.54 -1.25
CA ALA A 186 -10.19 -17.84 -0.29
C ALA A 186 -8.69 -18.12 -0.51
N ARG A 187 -7.85 -17.22 -0.04
CA ARG A 187 -6.43 -17.45 0.06
C ARG A 187 -6.13 -18.42 1.20
N ASP A 188 -4.98 -19.06 1.16
CA ASP A 188 -4.48 -19.96 2.19
C ASP A 188 -4.23 -19.26 3.53
N HIS A 189 -3.91 -20.04 4.58
CA HIS A 189 -3.72 -19.52 5.94
C HIS A 189 -2.47 -18.68 6.14
N GLN A 190 -1.46 -18.80 5.28
CA GLN A 190 -0.21 -18.06 5.36
C GLN A 190 -0.28 -16.74 4.57
N SER A 191 -1.37 -16.54 3.84
CA SER A 191 -1.58 -15.39 2.99
C SER A 191 -1.89 -14.12 3.79
N GLY A 192 -1.09 -13.06 3.61
CA GLY A 192 -1.41 -11.73 4.14
C GLY A 192 -2.70 -11.14 3.54
N THR A 193 -3.16 -11.60 2.36
CA THR A 193 -4.46 -11.23 1.80
C THR A 193 -5.59 -11.83 2.62
N TYR A 194 -5.45 -13.10 3.01
CA TYR A 194 -6.39 -13.74 3.95
C TYR A 194 -6.37 -13.03 5.31
N ASP A 195 -5.20 -12.78 5.87
CA ASP A 195 -5.07 -12.09 7.15
C ASP A 195 -5.78 -10.73 7.13
N THR A 196 -5.54 -9.92 6.08
CA THR A 196 -6.20 -8.61 5.94
C THR A 196 -7.73 -8.74 5.82
N PHE A 197 -8.22 -9.68 5.00
CA PHE A 197 -9.66 -9.91 4.87
C PHE A 197 -10.27 -10.42 6.18
N ASN A 198 -9.59 -11.34 6.85
CA ASN A 198 -10.02 -11.85 8.14
C ASN A 198 -10.13 -10.73 9.18
N GLU A 199 -9.13 -9.89 9.29
CA GLU A 199 -9.10 -8.78 10.27
C GLU A 199 -10.17 -7.73 9.99
N LEU A 200 -10.24 -7.24 8.73
CA LEU A 200 -11.13 -6.13 8.37
C LEU A 200 -12.61 -6.55 8.20
N VAL A 201 -12.89 -7.82 7.96
CA VAL A 201 -14.24 -8.31 7.62
C VAL A 201 -14.73 -9.35 8.62
N LEU A 202 -14.03 -10.48 8.78
CA LEU A 202 -14.52 -11.62 9.54
C LEU A 202 -14.39 -11.41 11.05
N ALA A 203 -13.18 -11.22 11.55
CA ALA A 203 -12.88 -11.11 12.98
C ALA A 203 -13.59 -9.90 13.62
N ARG A 204 -13.65 -8.77 12.88
CA ARG A 204 -14.41 -7.59 13.32
C ARG A 204 -15.90 -7.88 13.53
N SER A 205 -16.46 -8.83 12.78
CA SER A 205 -17.85 -9.27 12.90
C SER A 205 -18.02 -10.48 13.83
N GLY A 206 -16.96 -10.90 14.54
CA GLY A 206 -16.97 -12.08 15.38
C GLY A 206 -17.15 -13.40 14.62
N LYS A 207 -16.77 -13.43 13.34
CA LYS A 207 -16.96 -14.56 12.43
C LYS A 207 -15.63 -15.17 12.01
N THR A 208 -15.69 -16.39 11.51
CA THR A 208 -14.55 -17.11 10.93
C THR A 208 -14.90 -17.60 9.53
N LEU A 209 -13.88 -17.81 8.70
CA LEU A 209 -14.08 -18.33 7.35
C LEU A 209 -14.72 -19.73 7.40
N SER A 210 -15.73 -19.93 6.57
CA SER A 210 -16.38 -21.23 6.38
C SER A 210 -15.37 -22.32 5.99
N LYS A 211 -15.56 -23.52 6.53
CA LYS A 211 -14.76 -24.70 6.16
C LYS A 211 -15.02 -25.15 4.71
N GLU A 212 -16.13 -24.73 4.10
CA GLU A 212 -16.48 -25.01 2.72
C GLU A 212 -15.71 -24.14 1.71
N ALA A 213 -15.01 -23.10 2.18
CA ALA A 213 -14.21 -22.23 1.32
C ALA A 213 -13.02 -22.99 0.72
N ARG A 214 -12.93 -22.99 -0.62
CA ARG A 214 -11.77 -23.53 -1.34
C ARG A 214 -10.59 -22.57 -1.19
N ARG A 215 -9.44 -23.10 -0.81
CA ARG A 215 -8.26 -22.29 -0.53
C ARG A 215 -7.18 -22.43 -1.59
N PHE A 216 -6.49 -21.33 -1.87
CA PHE A 216 -5.46 -21.22 -2.91
C PHE A 216 -4.24 -20.46 -2.39
N GLU A 217 -3.07 -20.97 -2.69
CA GLU A 217 -1.81 -20.26 -2.47
C GLU A 217 -1.58 -19.22 -3.58
N SER A 218 -1.88 -19.56 -4.83
CA SER A 218 -1.76 -18.66 -5.98
C SER A 218 -2.90 -17.65 -6.05
N SER A 219 -2.57 -16.38 -6.17
CA SER A 219 -3.52 -15.29 -6.40
C SER A 219 -4.18 -15.39 -7.76
N GLU A 220 -3.41 -15.77 -8.77
CA GLU A 220 -3.88 -15.86 -10.16
C GLU A 220 -4.86 -17.01 -10.33
N GLU A 221 -4.52 -18.19 -9.78
CA GLU A 221 -5.38 -19.37 -9.83
C GLU A 221 -6.74 -19.11 -9.17
N LEU A 222 -6.76 -18.47 -7.98
CA LEU A 222 -8.01 -18.11 -7.32
C LEU A 222 -8.88 -17.24 -8.22
N SER A 223 -8.31 -16.19 -8.82
CA SER A 223 -9.06 -15.28 -9.68
C SER A 223 -9.60 -15.97 -10.93
N ASP A 224 -8.80 -16.83 -11.55
CA ASP A 224 -9.22 -17.59 -12.72
C ASP A 224 -10.39 -18.54 -12.39
N GLN A 225 -10.33 -19.22 -11.24
CA GLN A 225 -11.43 -20.09 -10.78
C GLN A 225 -12.72 -19.29 -10.54
N VAL A 226 -12.64 -18.12 -9.89
CA VAL A 226 -13.83 -17.27 -9.68
C VAL A 226 -14.39 -16.75 -11.00
N SER A 227 -13.55 -16.40 -11.96
CA SER A 227 -14.00 -15.90 -13.28
C SER A 227 -14.71 -16.94 -14.12
N GLN A 228 -14.51 -18.23 -13.85
CA GLN A 228 -15.13 -19.37 -14.55
C GLN A 228 -16.36 -19.93 -13.82
N ASP A 229 -16.54 -19.60 -12.55
CA ASP A 229 -17.65 -20.08 -11.73
C ASP A 229 -18.71 -18.98 -11.54
N ARG A 230 -19.88 -19.14 -12.18
CA ARG A 230 -21.01 -18.19 -12.07
C ARG A 230 -21.52 -17.99 -10.64
N GLN A 231 -21.27 -18.94 -9.75
CA GLN A 231 -21.67 -18.91 -8.36
C GLN A 231 -20.53 -18.45 -7.44
N GLY A 232 -19.34 -18.21 -8.00
CA GLY A 232 -18.12 -17.91 -7.27
C GLY A 232 -18.06 -16.50 -6.69
N ILE A 233 -17.55 -16.42 -5.47
CA ILE A 233 -17.07 -15.19 -4.83
C ILE A 233 -15.70 -15.44 -4.22
N GLY A 234 -14.81 -14.49 -4.38
CA GLY A 234 -13.46 -14.55 -3.80
C GLY A 234 -12.95 -13.19 -3.38
N PHE A 235 -11.77 -13.17 -2.77
CA PHE A 235 -11.06 -11.93 -2.45
C PHE A 235 -9.58 -12.06 -2.82
N ILE A 236 -9.02 -10.98 -3.41
CA ILE A 236 -7.69 -10.99 -4.02
C ILE A 236 -7.04 -9.60 -3.97
N GLY A 237 -5.73 -9.51 -4.15
CA GLY A 237 -5.05 -8.23 -4.35
C GLY A 237 -5.42 -7.58 -5.69
N LEU A 238 -5.40 -6.26 -5.73
CA LEU A 238 -5.83 -5.45 -6.88
C LEU A 238 -5.27 -5.93 -8.24
N PRO A 239 -3.96 -6.21 -8.40
CA PRO A 239 -3.40 -6.62 -9.70
C PRO A 239 -3.92 -7.96 -10.23
N TYR A 240 -4.50 -8.76 -9.36
CA TYR A 240 -4.90 -10.13 -9.66
C TYR A 240 -6.39 -10.29 -9.93
N ILE A 241 -7.14 -9.20 -10.15
CA ILE A 241 -8.57 -9.26 -10.52
C ILE A 241 -8.75 -9.99 -11.86
N ARG A 242 -7.85 -9.77 -12.82
CA ARG A 242 -7.79 -10.43 -14.14
C ARG A 242 -9.13 -10.37 -14.86
N GLN A 243 -9.74 -11.54 -15.14
CA GLN A 243 -11.02 -11.67 -15.85
C GLN A 243 -12.24 -11.58 -14.91
N ALA A 244 -12.03 -11.63 -13.60
CA ALA A 244 -13.10 -11.51 -12.63
C ALA A 244 -13.63 -10.07 -12.54
N LYS A 245 -14.81 -9.91 -11.94
CA LYS A 245 -15.43 -8.61 -11.72
C LYS A 245 -15.28 -8.17 -10.26
N ALA A 246 -14.66 -7.03 -10.01
CA ALA A 246 -14.66 -6.43 -8.67
C ALA A 246 -16.01 -5.78 -8.36
N VAL A 247 -16.43 -5.84 -7.08
CA VAL A 247 -17.63 -5.16 -6.56
C VAL A 247 -17.26 -4.00 -5.65
N ALA A 248 -18.14 -2.99 -5.55
CA ALA A 248 -17.97 -1.90 -4.62
C ALA A 248 -18.21 -2.36 -3.18
N ILE A 249 -17.42 -1.84 -2.25
CA ILE A 249 -17.54 -2.18 -0.83
C ILE A 249 -18.09 -0.98 -0.04
N ILE A 250 -19.04 -1.28 0.84
CA ILE A 250 -19.61 -0.34 1.79
C ILE A 250 -19.15 -0.75 3.20
N ASP A 251 -18.57 0.16 3.96
CA ASP A 251 -18.21 -0.08 5.36
C ASP A 251 -18.94 0.89 6.28
N GLY A 252 -19.90 0.38 7.04
CA GLY A 252 -20.76 1.16 7.92
C GLY A 252 -21.58 2.20 7.12
N LYS A 253 -21.34 3.49 7.40
CA LYS A 253 -22.01 4.62 6.76
C LYS A 253 -21.21 5.20 5.56
N SER A 254 -20.17 4.50 5.09
CA SER A 254 -19.44 4.95 3.91
C SER A 254 -20.30 4.80 2.65
N LYS A 255 -19.98 5.57 1.62
CA LYS A 255 -20.53 5.33 0.28
C LYS A 255 -19.93 4.05 -0.32
N PRO A 256 -20.60 3.42 -1.34
CA PRO A 256 -20.01 2.31 -2.08
C PRO A 256 -18.70 2.75 -2.77
N MET A 257 -17.64 1.98 -2.59
CA MET A 257 -16.30 2.26 -3.14
C MET A 257 -15.76 1.07 -3.90
N LEU A 258 -15.47 1.26 -5.20
CA LEU A 258 -14.70 0.30 -5.99
C LEU A 258 -13.20 0.40 -5.62
N PRO A 259 -12.42 -0.67 -5.77
CA PRO A 259 -10.98 -0.65 -5.53
C PRO A 259 -10.24 0.13 -6.65
N THR A 260 -10.44 1.44 -6.70
CA THR A 260 -9.77 2.34 -7.66
C THR A 260 -8.44 2.81 -7.12
N ALA A 261 -7.48 3.10 -8.02
CA ALA A 261 -6.16 3.56 -7.62
C ALA A 261 -6.20 4.79 -6.70
N SER A 262 -7.10 5.77 -6.95
CA SER A 262 -7.21 6.97 -6.13
C SER A 262 -7.73 6.70 -4.72
N LEU A 263 -8.74 5.84 -4.56
CA LEU A 263 -9.28 5.47 -3.25
C LEU A 263 -8.32 4.57 -2.46
N ILE A 264 -7.52 3.77 -3.15
CA ILE A 264 -6.49 2.94 -2.54
C ILE A 264 -5.28 3.79 -2.15
N ALA A 265 -4.83 4.73 -3.00
CA ALA A 265 -3.72 5.64 -2.70
C ALA A 265 -3.96 6.46 -1.43
N THR A 266 -5.18 6.95 -1.24
CA THR A 266 -5.61 7.66 -0.03
C THR A 266 -5.94 6.74 1.14
N GLU A 267 -5.94 5.42 0.93
CA GLU A 267 -6.39 4.40 1.89
C GLU A 267 -7.85 4.62 2.34
N ASP A 268 -8.67 5.30 1.54
CA ASP A 268 -10.10 5.48 1.82
C ASP A 268 -10.92 4.24 1.45
N TYR A 269 -10.45 3.44 0.47
CA TYR A 269 -11.09 2.16 0.17
C TYR A 269 -11.11 1.26 1.41
N PRO A 270 -12.25 0.69 1.81
CA PRO A 270 -12.38 -0.02 3.08
C PRO A 270 -11.38 -1.16 3.28
N LEU A 271 -11.06 -1.88 2.21
CA LEU A 271 -10.14 -3.02 2.23
C LEU A 271 -8.76 -2.66 1.64
N SER A 272 -8.33 -1.41 1.75
CA SER A 272 -6.97 -0.99 1.41
C SER A 272 -5.97 -1.53 2.42
N ARG A 273 -4.76 -1.84 1.94
CA ARG A 273 -3.66 -2.33 2.75
C ARG A 273 -2.34 -1.81 2.22
N ARG A 274 -1.34 -1.78 3.09
CA ARG A 274 0.05 -1.45 2.74
C ARG A 274 0.83 -2.72 2.45
N LEU A 275 1.76 -2.64 1.51
CA LEU A 275 2.73 -3.69 1.22
C LEU A 275 4.07 -3.28 1.81
N TYR A 276 4.74 -4.22 2.46
CA TYR A 276 5.92 -3.96 3.27
C TYR A 276 7.10 -4.83 2.89
N PHE A 277 8.29 -4.25 3.03
CA PHE A 277 9.52 -4.98 3.31
C PHE A 277 9.93 -4.74 4.76
N TYR A 278 10.16 -5.80 5.50
CA TYR A 278 10.69 -5.78 6.86
C TYR A 278 12.12 -6.28 6.86
N LEU A 279 13.00 -5.56 7.54
CA LEU A 279 14.38 -5.97 7.78
C LEU A 279 14.78 -5.55 9.20
N PRO A 280 15.75 -6.23 9.86
CA PRO A 280 16.22 -5.80 11.16
C PRO A 280 16.68 -4.33 11.11
N PRO A 281 16.34 -3.48 12.11
CA PRO A 281 16.67 -2.03 12.07
C PRO A 281 18.18 -1.80 11.94
N ASP A 282 19.00 -2.64 12.59
CA ASP A 282 20.47 -2.57 12.52
C ASP A 282 21.08 -3.46 11.42
N SER A 283 20.27 -3.92 10.47
CA SER A 283 20.74 -4.78 9.38
C SER A 283 21.95 -4.15 8.67
N ARG A 284 23.00 -4.96 8.50
CA ARG A 284 24.19 -4.59 7.71
C ARG A 284 24.11 -5.08 6.26
N GLN A 285 23.01 -5.76 5.90
CA GLN A 285 22.79 -6.31 4.57
C GLN A 285 22.60 -5.19 3.54
N ARG A 286 23.65 -4.95 2.75
CA ARG A 286 23.69 -3.81 1.80
C ARG A 286 22.67 -3.95 0.68
N TRP A 287 22.44 -5.17 0.17
CA TRP A 287 21.46 -5.45 -0.87
C TRP A 287 20.03 -5.22 -0.40
N ALA A 288 19.71 -5.63 0.83
CA ALA A 288 18.39 -5.42 1.44
C ALA A 288 18.08 -3.90 1.56
N LYS A 289 19.03 -3.13 2.10
CA LYS A 289 18.91 -1.67 2.19
C LYS A 289 18.82 -0.99 0.83
N ALA A 290 19.55 -1.48 -0.16
CA ALA A 290 19.51 -0.96 -1.52
C ALA A 290 18.15 -1.27 -2.18
N LEU A 291 17.60 -2.48 -2.00
CA LEU A 291 16.30 -2.85 -2.51
C LEU A 291 15.19 -1.96 -1.93
N VAL A 292 15.19 -1.73 -0.62
CA VAL A 292 14.22 -0.83 0.03
C VAL A 292 14.31 0.59 -0.55
N ARG A 293 15.51 1.17 -0.60
CA ARG A 293 15.69 2.51 -1.18
C ARG A 293 15.27 2.57 -2.64
N PHE A 294 15.59 1.52 -3.41
CA PHE A 294 15.18 1.43 -4.81
C PHE A 294 13.65 1.35 -4.93
N ALA A 295 12.99 0.47 -4.17
CA ALA A 295 11.54 0.32 -4.19
C ALA A 295 10.82 1.64 -3.88
N GLN A 296 11.35 2.46 -2.96
CA GLN A 296 10.80 3.76 -2.59
C GLN A 296 11.20 4.90 -3.53
N SER A 297 12.13 4.69 -4.46
CA SER A 297 12.56 5.70 -5.45
C SER A 297 11.50 5.90 -6.55
N PRO A 298 11.56 7.01 -7.32
CA PRO A 298 10.66 7.23 -8.46
C PRO A 298 10.68 6.08 -9.47
N GLN A 299 11.84 5.49 -9.75
CA GLN A 299 11.97 4.33 -10.64
C GLN A 299 11.30 3.08 -10.05
N GLY A 300 11.52 2.78 -8.76
CA GLY A 300 10.86 1.67 -8.08
C GLY A 300 9.34 1.87 -8.03
N GLN A 301 8.87 3.09 -7.78
CA GLN A 301 7.43 3.39 -7.76
C GLN A 301 6.80 3.31 -9.17
N SER A 302 7.56 3.60 -10.24
CA SER A 302 7.11 3.32 -11.61
C SER A 302 6.91 1.81 -11.83
N ILE A 303 7.83 0.97 -11.33
CA ILE A 303 7.69 -0.50 -11.39
C ILE A 303 6.46 -0.96 -10.58
N VAL A 304 6.22 -0.39 -9.40
CA VAL A 304 5.02 -0.66 -8.60
C VAL A 304 3.75 -0.45 -9.43
N ALA A 305 3.65 0.72 -10.09
CA ALA A 305 2.50 1.05 -10.93
C ALA A 305 2.36 0.12 -12.15
N GLN A 306 3.47 -0.22 -12.82
CA GLN A 306 3.48 -1.15 -13.95
C GLN A 306 3.04 -2.56 -13.58
N ASN A 307 3.25 -2.97 -12.32
CA ASN A 307 2.77 -4.25 -11.79
C ASN A 307 1.34 -4.17 -11.22
N GLY A 308 0.60 -3.08 -11.50
CA GLY A 308 -0.83 -2.93 -11.15
C GLY A 308 -1.10 -2.58 -9.69
N PHE A 309 -0.07 -2.36 -8.87
CA PHE A 309 -0.20 -1.84 -7.52
C PHE A 309 -0.26 -0.31 -7.51
N VAL A 310 -0.66 0.26 -6.41
CA VAL A 310 -0.75 1.71 -6.27
C VAL A 310 0.57 2.25 -5.74
N ALA A 311 1.23 3.04 -6.60
CA ALA A 311 2.45 3.74 -6.24
C ALA A 311 2.18 4.83 -5.19
N GLN A 312 3.17 5.10 -4.36
CA GLN A 312 3.15 6.15 -3.35
C GLN A 312 3.53 7.53 -3.94
N THR A 313 3.37 7.70 -5.25
CA THR A 313 3.59 8.98 -5.94
C THR A 313 2.41 9.90 -5.68
N VAL A 314 2.70 11.13 -5.26
CA VAL A 314 1.67 12.13 -5.00
C VAL A 314 1.13 12.68 -6.34
N GLN A 315 -0.19 12.66 -6.48
CA GLN A 315 -0.90 13.19 -7.65
C GLN A 315 -2.06 14.07 -7.18
N ALA A 316 -2.38 15.11 -7.93
CA ALA A 316 -3.59 15.89 -7.72
C ALA A 316 -4.76 15.24 -8.48
N VAL A 317 -5.90 15.08 -7.79
CA VAL A 317 -7.08 14.44 -8.31
C VAL A 317 -8.28 15.36 -8.13
N LYS A 318 -9.02 15.62 -9.20
CA LYS A 318 -10.26 16.40 -9.11
C LYS A 318 -11.36 15.57 -8.45
N VAL A 319 -11.87 16.05 -7.33
CA VAL A 319 -13.02 15.46 -6.64
C VAL A 319 -14.29 16.09 -7.15
N ARG A 320 -15.22 15.27 -7.64
CA ARG A 320 -16.54 15.77 -8.05
C ARG A 320 -17.40 16.09 -6.83
N ALA A 321 -17.79 17.34 -6.68
CA ALA A 321 -18.71 17.76 -5.63
C ALA A 321 -20.09 17.13 -5.83
N THR A 322 -20.69 16.60 -4.75
CA THR A 322 -22.04 16.04 -4.74
C THR A 322 -22.86 16.69 -3.63
N ALA A 323 -24.19 16.66 -3.77
CA ALA A 323 -25.10 17.30 -2.82
C ALA A 323 -25.03 16.68 -1.40
N GLN A 324 -24.57 15.43 -1.29
CA GLN A 324 -24.40 14.74 0.01
C GLN A 324 -23.16 15.19 0.79
N MET A 325 -22.25 15.92 0.16
CA MET A 325 -21.06 16.46 0.83
C MET A 325 -21.40 17.72 1.61
N PRO A 326 -20.72 18.00 2.74
CA PRO A 326 -20.84 19.29 3.43
C PRO A 326 -20.56 20.46 2.50
N LEU A 327 -21.29 21.57 2.65
CA LEU A 327 -21.17 22.73 1.75
C LEU A 327 -19.73 23.27 1.70
N ALA A 328 -19.05 23.32 2.84
CA ALA A 328 -17.65 23.75 2.92
C ALA A 328 -16.72 22.84 2.13
N TYR A 329 -16.99 21.52 2.11
CA TYR A 329 -16.23 20.56 1.33
C TYR A 329 -16.54 20.63 -0.16
N GLN A 330 -17.83 20.84 -0.53
CA GLN A 330 -18.22 21.09 -1.92
C GLN A 330 -17.49 22.31 -2.49
N ASN A 331 -17.43 23.42 -1.72
CA ASN A 331 -16.74 24.63 -2.12
C ASN A 331 -15.24 24.38 -2.31
N LEU A 332 -14.61 23.61 -1.42
CA LEU A 332 -13.20 23.22 -1.56
C LEU A 332 -12.99 22.39 -2.83
N ALA A 333 -13.83 21.39 -3.09
CA ALA A 333 -13.74 20.52 -4.27
C ALA A 333 -13.96 21.24 -5.61
N ARG A 334 -14.63 22.40 -5.60
CA ARG A 334 -14.79 23.24 -6.81
C ARG A 334 -13.53 24.00 -7.19
N VAL A 335 -12.77 24.49 -6.21
CA VAL A 335 -11.63 25.39 -6.42
C VAL A 335 -10.28 24.72 -6.31
N ALA A 336 -10.20 23.55 -5.69
CA ALA A 336 -8.95 22.82 -5.43
C ALA A 336 -9.01 21.38 -5.92
N GLU A 337 -7.85 20.76 -6.02
CA GLU A 337 -7.68 19.34 -6.28
C GLU A 337 -7.13 18.65 -5.02
N ARG A 338 -7.59 17.44 -4.74
CA ARG A 338 -7.12 16.64 -3.62
C ARG A 338 -5.86 15.88 -4.01
N LEU A 339 -4.83 15.93 -3.18
CA LEU A 339 -3.68 15.06 -3.36
C LEU A 339 -4.03 13.60 -3.01
N SER A 340 -3.41 12.67 -3.72
CA SER A 340 -3.61 11.23 -3.58
C SER A 340 -2.96 10.66 -2.30
N VAL A 341 -2.98 11.43 -1.24
CA VAL A 341 -2.38 11.09 0.06
C VAL A 341 -3.26 11.56 1.20
N ASN A 342 -3.36 10.74 2.25
CA ASN A 342 -3.91 11.13 3.54
C ASN A 342 -2.85 10.99 4.61
N PHE A 343 -2.72 12.00 5.45
CA PHE A 343 -1.95 11.86 6.67
C PHE A 343 -2.76 11.12 7.73
N ARG A 344 -2.18 10.04 8.24
CA ARG A 344 -2.74 9.25 9.32
C ARG A 344 -1.85 9.32 10.55
N PHE A 345 -2.39 8.90 11.68
CA PHE A 345 -1.77 9.06 12.98
C PHE A 345 -1.55 7.70 13.62
N ALA A 346 -0.49 7.56 14.39
CA ALA A 346 -0.26 6.38 15.21
C ALA A 346 -1.44 6.18 16.16
N GLN A 347 -1.76 4.92 16.46
CA GLN A 347 -2.89 4.58 17.32
C GLN A 347 -2.79 5.28 18.69
N GLY A 348 -3.87 5.95 19.09
CA GLY A 348 -3.92 6.69 20.36
C GLY A 348 -3.05 7.96 20.45
N SER A 349 -2.46 8.40 19.32
CA SER A 349 -1.50 9.49 19.26
C SER A 349 -1.92 10.62 18.32
N ALA A 350 -1.31 11.79 18.49
CA ALA A 350 -1.32 12.91 17.55
C ALA A 350 -0.07 12.94 16.66
N THR A 351 0.81 11.95 16.77
CA THR A 351 2.00 11.81 15.91
C THR A 351 1.66 11.08 14.61
N LEU A 352 2.29 11.51 13.54
CA LEU A 352 2.15 10.86 12.23
C LEU A 352 2.72 9.43 12.27
N ASP A 353 2.08 8.49 11.57
CA ASP A 353 2.60 7.14 11.42
C ASP A 353 3.83 7.10 10.48
N THR A 354 4.48 5.94 10.37
CA THR A 354 5.70 5.75 9.56
C THR A 354 5.52 6.16 8.10
N LYS A 355 4.39 5.77 7.49
CA LYS A 355 4.08 6.14 6.11
C LYS A 355 3.85 7.65 5.98
N ALA A 356 3.08 8.24 6.88
CA ALA A 356 2.76 9.67 6.84
C ALA A 356 4.02 10.54 6.95
N MET A 357 5.05 10.11 7.68
CA MET A 357 6.34 10.80 7.73
C MET A 357 7.07 10.78 6.37
N LEU A 358 6.98 9.67 5.63
CA LEU A 358 7.52 9.60 4.26
C LEU A 358 6.67 10.40 3.28
N ASP A 359 5.35 10.33 3.42
CA ASP A 359 4.42 11.09 2.58
C ASP A 359 4.56 12.60 2.76
N LEU A 360 4.92 13.06 3.95
CA LEU A 360 5.24 14.48 4.20
C LEU A 360 6.33 14.97 3.24
N LYS A 361 7.41 14.22 3.09
CA LYS A 361 8.50 14.56 2.17
C LYS A 361 8.01 14.58 0.72
N ARG A 362 7.23 13.56 0.31
CA ARG A 362 6.65 13.47 -1.05
C ARG A 362 5.71 14.63 -1.36
N VAL A 363 4.88 15.02 -0.39
CA VAL A 363 3.99 16.19 -0.52
C VAL A 363 4.79 17.46 -0.68
N VAL A 364 5.84 17.68 0.14
CA VAL A 364 6.72 18.85 0.02
C VAL A 364 7.42 18.89 -1.33
N GLU A 365 7.93 17.76 -1.82
CA GLU A 365 8.55 17.65 -3.16
C GLU A 365 7.54 17.97 -4.26
N TYR A 366 6.31 17.43 -4.17
CA TYR A 366 5.22 17.76 -5.09
C TYR A 366 4.92 19.26 -5.11
N LEU A 367 4.75 19.88 -3.93
CA LEU A 367 4.44 21.31 -3.80
C LEU A 367 5.55 22.18 -4.39
N LYS A 368 6.82 21.82 -4.16
CA LYS A 368 7.99 22.50 -4.76
C LYS A 368 7.98 22.41 -6.29
N ALA A 369 7.76 21.20 -6.82
CA ALA A 369 7.77 20.96 -8.26
C ALA A 369 6.63 21.67 -9.02
N HIS A 370 5.54 22.04 -8.32
CA HIS A 370 4.36 22.70 -8.90
C HIS A 370 4.16 24.15 -8.44
N ASP A 371 5.16 24.75 -7.79
CA ASP A 371 5.12 26.12 -7.27
C ASP A 371 3.92 26.40 -6.35
N LYS A 372 3.66 25.47 -5.41
CA LYS A 372 2.50 25.50 -4.52
C LYS A 372 2.89 25.60 -3.01
N LEU A 373 4.08 26.13 -2.69
CA LEU A 373 4.53 26.25 -1.29
C LEU A 373 3.83 27.36 -0.53
N ASP A 374 3.38 28.44 -1.21
CA ASP A 374 2.83 29.62 -0.57
C ASP A 374 1.34 29.77 -0.85
N GLN A 375 0.52 29.69 0.21
CA GLN A 375 -0.93 29.92 0.24
C GLN A 375 -1.75 29.17 -0.83
N LYS A 376 -1.26 28.00 -1.28
CA LYS A 376 -1.93 27.13 -2.24
C LYS A 376 -2.49 25.85 -1.63
N VAL A 377 -2.21 25.60 -0.36
CA VAL A 377 -2.54 24.34 0.33
C VAL A 377 -3.62 24.59 1.39
N THR A 378 -4.69 23.79 1.32
CA THR A 378 -5.71 23.69 2.37
C THR A 378 -5.66 22.27 2.98
N LEU A 379 -5.67 22.18 4.30
CA LEU A 379 -5.79 20.91 5.02
C LEU A 379 -7.23 20.70 5.50
N ALA A 380 -7.78 19.53 5.21
CA ALA A 380 -9.10 19.10 5.65
C ALA A 380 -8.98 17.93 6.63
N GLY A 381 -9.20 18.16 7.92
CA GLY A 381 -9.14 17.15 8.96
C GLY A 381 -10.48 16.46 9.17
N PHE A 382 -10.44 15.15 9.40
CA PHE A 382 -11.58 14.30 9.72
C PHE A 382 -11.30 13.49 10.99
N GLY A 383 -12.36 12.95 11.58
CA GLY A 383 -12.29 12.16 12.80
C GLY A 383 -13.28 11.02 12.80
N ASP A 384 -13.23 10.27 13.88
CA ASP A 384 -14.22 9.27 14.23
C ASP A 384 -15.42 9.95 14.94
N ALA A 385 -16.58 9.31 14.87
CA ALA A 385 -17.79 9.78 15.54
C ALA A 385 -17.58 9.97 17.06
N LYS A 386 -18.10 11.07 17.57
CA LYS A 386 -18.14 11.41 19.00
C LYS A 386 -19.57 11.72 19.41
N SER A 387 -19.85 11.64 20.71
CA SER A 387 -21.16 12.03 21.26
C SER A 387 -21.45 13.52 21.09
N ASP A 388 -20.41 14.34 21.04
CA ASP A 388 -20.49 15.78 20.83
C ASP A 388 -19.88 16.16 19.45
N PRO A 389 -20.70 16.64 18.48
CA PRO A 389 -20.25 17.07 17.17
C PRO A 389 -19.23 18.22 17.21
N ALA A 390 -19.38 19.17 18.13
CA ALA A 390 -18.44 20.28 18.28
C ALA A 390 -17.05 19.79 18.69
N ARG A 391 -17.01 18.79 19.60
CA ARG A 391 -15.76 18.12 19.98
C ARG A 391 -15.15 17.33 18.83
N ALA A 392 -15.96 16.63 18.02
CA ALA A 392 -15.48 15.92 16.83
C ALA A 392 -14.83 16.90 15.83
N GLN A 393 -15.49 18.04 15.57
CA GLN A 393 -14.97 19.07 14.69
C GLN A 393 -13.68 19.69 15.20
N LEU A 394 -13.60 20.01 16.50
CA LEU A 394 -12.38 20.55 17.13
C LEU A 394 -11.21 19.55 17.01
N LEU A 395 -11.42 18.29 17.36
CA LEU A 395 -10.37 17.26 17.30
C LEU A 395 -9.88 17.04 15.86
N SER A 396 -10.77 17.06 14.89
CA SER A 396 -10.40 16.93 13.47
C SER A 396 -9.53 18.12 13.00
N LYS A 397 -9.87 19.34 13.43
CA LYS A 397 -9.06 20.54 13.16
C LYS A 397 -7.69 20.48 13.85
N LEU A 398 -7.61 20.00 15.08
CA LEU A 398 -6.34 19.86 15.81
C LEU A 398 -5.41 18.86 15.11
N ARG A 399 -5.93 17.77 14.52
CA ARG A 399 -5.12 16.85 13.69
C ARG A 399 -4.57 17.56 12.46
N ALA A 400 -5.38 18.33 11.76
CA ALA A 400 -4.92 19.11 10.62
C ALA A 400 -3.87 20.16 11.03
N MET A 401 -3.99 20.76 12.20
CA MET A 401 -2.97 21.66 12.77
C MET A 401 -1.66 20.94 13.09
N ALA A 402 -1.69 19.68 13.51
CA ALA A 402 -0.48 18.89 13.69
C ALA A 402 0.27 18.69 12.36
N VAL A 403 -0.44 18.35 11.30
CA VAL A 403 0.15 18.27 9.93
C VAL A 403 0.69 19.63 9.48
N ARG A 404 -0.05 20.72 9.71
CA ARG A 404 0.42 22.08 9.42
C ARG A 404 1.78 22.36 10.05
N ARG A 405 1.95 22.00 11.32
CA ARG A 405 3.22 22.22 12.06
C ARG A 405 4.39 21.51 11.38
N GLU A 406 4.17 20.29 10.89
CA GLU A 406 5.21 19.54 10.17
C GLU A 406 5.52 20.18 8.80
N LEU A 407 4.50 20.57 8.03
CA LEU A 407 4.67 21.25 6.73
C LEU A 407 5.39 22.60 6.87
N LEU A 408 5.12 23.35 7.94
CA LEU A 408 5.79 24.64 8.22
C LEU A 408 7.32 24.49 8.39
N LYS A 409 7.80 23.35 8.91
CA LYS A 409 9.25 23.07 9.01
C LYS A 409 9.92 23.02 7.62
N HIS A 410 9.13 22.80 6.58
CA HIS A 410 9.55 22.75 5.18
C HIS A 410 9.14 24.00 4.38
N GLN A 411 8.84 25.11 5.08
CA GLN A 411 8.47 26.40 4.48
C GLN A 411 7.14 26.39 3.68
N VAL A 412 6.25 25.42 3.94
CA VAL A 412 4.92 25.40 3.34
C VAL A 412 3.99 26.32 4.13
N VAL A 413 3.55 27.40 3.50
CA VAL A 413 2.56 28.32 4.08
C VAL A 413 1.17 27.93 3.60
N LEU A 414 0.32 27.52 4.55
CA LEU A 414 -1.02 27.05 4.21
C LEU A 414 -1.98 28.21 3.95
N ARG A 415 -2.92 28.01 3.04
CA ARG A 415 -4.06 28.88 2.82
C ARG A 415 -5.09 28.77 3.94
N ASP A 416 -5.46 27.52 4.30
CA ASP A 416 -6.50 27.27 5.29
C ASP A 416 -6.34 25.92 5.99
N VAL A 417 -6.98 25.78 7.16
CA VAL A 417 -7.05 24.53 7.93
C VAL A 417 -8.48 24.34 8.41
N ARG A 418 -9.17 23.31 7.93
CA ARG A 418 -10.58 23.02 8.23
C ARG A 418 -10.72 21.71 9.01
N GLY A 419 -11.69 21.68 9.92
CA GLY A 419 -12.13 20.46 10.59
C GLY A 419 -13.54 20.11 10.13
N PHE A 420 -13.75 18.85 9.75
CA PHE A 420 -15.03 18.31 9.29
C PHE A 420 -15.64 17.32 10.29
N GLY A 421 -15.04 17.16 11.47
CA GLY A 421 -15.55 16.23 12.48
C GLY A 421 -15.60 14.80 11.98
N ASP A 422 -16.75 14.15 12.18
CA ASP A 422 -17.04 12.79 11.75
C ASP A 422 -17.84 12.71 10.44
N GLU A 423 -17.91 13.82 9.71
CA GLU A 423 -18.54 13.84 8.40
C GLU A 423 -17.74 13.04 7.37
N MET A 424 -18.42 12.54 6.35
CA MET A 424 -17.84 11.77 5.24
C MET A 424 -16.96 10.58 5.71
N PRO A 425 -17.49 9.67 6.53
CA PRO A 425 -16.74 8.51 6.98
C PRO A 425 -16.35 7.63 5.80
N VAL A 426 -15.14 7.06 5.86
CA VAL A 426 -14.62 6.10 4.88
C VAL A 426 -14.65 4.66 5.41
N ALA A 427 -14.92 4.50 6.70
CA ALA A 427 -15.05 3.22 7.38
C ALA A 427 -16.08 3.31 8.51
N ALA A 428 -16.56 2.16 9.00
CA ALA A 428 -17.42 2.12 10.18
C ALA A 428 -16.64 2.53 11.45
N ASN A 429 -17.34 3.06 12.44
CA ASN A 429 -16.77 3.52 13.71
C ASN A 429 -16.88 2.51 14.86
N ASP A 430 -17.24 1.26 14.58
CA ASP A 430 -17.48 0.20 15.56
C ASP A 430 -16.19 -0.49 16.05
N GLY A 431 -15.08 -0.37 15.30
CA GLY A 431 -13.78 -0.93 15.63
C GLY A 431 -12.65 0.11 15.56
N ASP A 432 -11.48 -0.24 16.12
CA ASP A 432 -10.31 0.65 16.10
C ASP A 432 -9.79 0.90 14.69
N GLU A 433 -9.74 -0.11 13.84
CA GLU A 433 -9.30 0.00 12.45
C GLU A 433 -10.12 1.02 11.65
N GLY A 434 -11.45 0.95 11.75
CA GLY A 434 -12.33 1.90 11.08
C GLY A 434 -12.17 3.32 11.63
N ARG A 435 -12.04 3.46 12.96
CA ARG A 435 -11.77 4.76 13.60
C ARG A 435 -10.44 5.35 13.13
N ILE A 436 -9.38 4.51 12.98
CA ILE A 436 -8.08 4.95 12.46
C ILE A 436 -8.24 5.46 11.02
N LYS A 437 -9.00 4.75 10.17
CA LYS A 437 -9.26 5.18 8.79
C LYS A 437 -10.02 6.52 8.73
N ASN A 438 -10.99 6.74 9.62
CA ASN A 438 -11.75 7.99 9.68
C ASN A 438 -10.91 9.16 10.22
N ARG A 439 -9.91 8.92 11.07
CA ARG A 439 -8.98 9.93 11.60
C ARG A 439 -7.91 10.27 10.57
N ARG A 440 -8.27 11.06 9.57
CA ARG A 440 -7.38 11.43 8.46
C ARG A 440 -7.28 12.93 8.28
N VAL A 441 -6.21 13.36 7.62
CA VAL A 441 -6.05 14.72 7.11
C VAL A 441 -5.78 14.65 5.62
N GLU A 442 -6.66 15.24 4.84
CA GLU A 442 -6.56 15.37 3.39
C GLU A 442 -5.81 16.65 3.03
N VAL A 443 -5.04 16.60 1.96
CA VAL A 443 -4.29 17.73 1.40
C VAL A 443 -4.95 18.17 0.11
N TRP A 444 -5.28 19.46 0.02
CA TRP A 444 -5.92 20.06 -1.14
C TRP A 444 -5.04 21.18 -1.69
N VAL A 445 -4.91 21.27 -3.01
CA VAL A 445 -4.05 22.25 -3.70
C VAL A 445 -4.82 23.01 -4.76
N GLU A 446 -4.56 24.33 -4.84
CA GLU A 446 -5.11 25.25 -5.85
C GLU A 446 -4.14 25.57 -6.97
#